data_63e1db32fa82d5e607fc51aa1b77c6f5
#
_entry.id   63e1db32fa82d5e607fc51aa1b77c6f5
#
_cell.length_a   1.000
_cell.length_b   1.000
_cell.length_c   1.000
_cell.angle_alpha   90.00
_cell.angle_beta   90.00
_cell.angle_gamma   90.00
#
_symmetry.space_group_name_H-M   'P 1'
#
loop_
_entity.id
_entity.type
_entity.pdbx_description
1 polymer ?
#
loop_
_entity_poly.entity_id
_entity_poly.type
_entity_poly.pdbx_seq_one_letter_code
_entity_poly.pdbx_strand_id
1 'polypeptide(L)'
;MKKRLAAAVCAAAVGFTVPVAHAVDFEFESLADSSLGINDPSCEPSGEVREPVVLLHGTSDNSSTWNELIPVLQEEGMCVWAFDYGADDVTLQNANPRAKAIAGLDESAREIAGQIDYVREVTGSDKVNLVGHSQGGLHIKTYTQMYGSAEHVSHAVAIGGNLHGTTLNGMGEVLAKMIAAMPHFARFLASSAGIQQVVGAEFMENLNALPDTAPGPLYTSIYSPADVTVTPNSSSMLTPVDGADVVNIDLGELCGAEPLHPDLPRDPMTMSQVLFGLTREAGQGADSGTCVEPMLD
;
A
#
# COMPACT_ATOMS: atom_id res chain seq x y z
N MET A 1 23.80 64.85 49.25
CA MET A 1 22.78 64.75 48.21
C MET A 1 23.25 63.78 47.15
N LYS A 2 22.79 62.55 47.20
CA LYS A 2 23.16 61.50 46.22
C LYS A 2 22.00 61.34 45.23
N LYS A 3 22.24 61.68 43.95
CA LYS A 3 21.29 61.51 42.90
C LYS A 3 21.40 60.02 42.42
N ARG A 4 20.30 59.26 42.44
CA ARG A 4 20.15 57.96 41.87
C ARG A 4 19.68 58.12 40.40
N LEU A 5 20.50 57.67 39.46
CA LEU A 5 20.04 57.46 38.09
C LEU A 5 19.29 56.10 38.00
N ALA A 6 18.07 56.14 37.51
CA ALA A 6 17.31 54.97 37.15
C ALA A 6 17.59 54.69 35.65
N ALA A 7 18.14 53.51 35.36
CA ALA A 7 18.31 53.01 33.97
C ALA A 7 17.03 52.25 33.56
N ALA A 8 16.36 52.75 32.56
CA ALA A 8 15.26 52.03 31.93
C ALA A 8 15.81 50.99 30.94
N VAL A 9 15.53 49.71 31.17
CA VAL A 9 15.82 48.63 30.23
C VAL A 9 14.62 48.48 29.31
N CYS A 10 14.77 48.87 28.02
CA CYS A 10 13.83 48.54 26.98
C CYS A 10 14.08 47.10 26.52
N ALA A 11 13.18 46.19 26.85
CA ALA A 11 13.16 44.86 26.27
C ALA A 11 12.51 44.95 24.87
N ALA A 12 13.30 44.80 23.80
CA ALA A 12 12.80 44.62 22.46
C ALA A 12 12.39 43.17 22.30
N ALA A 13 11.08 42.90 22.18
CA ALA A 13 10.56 41.60 21.78
C ALA A 13 10.82 41.40 20.28
N VAL A 14 11.78 40.55 19.95
CA VAL A 14 11.99 40.07 18.58
C VAL A 14 10.94 38.99 18.35
N GLY A 15 9.87 39.35 17.65
CA GLY A 15 8.90 38.38 17.14
C GLY A 15 9.55 37.52 16.06
N PHE A 16 9.84 36.28 16.40
CA PHE A 16 10.14 35.26 15.39
C PHE A 16 8.82 34.91 14.70
N THR A 17 8.58 35.44 13.50
CA THR A 17 7.61 34.85 12.57
C THR A 17 8.21 33.57 12.04
N VAL A 18 7.71 32.43 12.52
CA VAL A 18 7.96 31.13 11.89
C VAL A 18 7.37 31.23 10.48
N PRO A 19 8.14 31.00 9.40
CA PRO A 19 7.54 30.95 8.09
C PRO A 19 6.54 29.80 8.10
N VAL A 20 5.28 30.10 7.76
CA VAL A 20 4.29 29.10 7.42
C VAL A 20 4.89 28.38 6.21
N ALA A 21 5.25 27.13 6.38
CA ALA A 21 5.63 26.27 5.25
C ALA A 21 4.45 26.31 4.29
N HIS A 22 4.66 26.86 3.08
CA HIS A 22 3.70 26.70 2.02
C HIS A 22 3.61 25.21 1.80
N ALA A 23 2.40 24.64 1.94
CA ALA A 23 2.10 23.30 1.45
C ALA A 23 2.59 23.28 0.00
N VAL A 24 3.55 22.44 -0.30
CA VAL A 24 3.90 22.14 -1.68
C VAL A 24 2.68 21.37 -2.16
N ASP A 25 1.93 21.94 -3.10
CA ASP A 25 0.86 21.22 -3.79
C ASP A 25 1.52 20.05 -4.54
N PHE A 26 1.63 18.91 -3.87
CA PHE A 26 1.96 17.66 -4.52
C PHE A 26 0.68 17.19 -5.21
N GLU A 27 0.61 17.45 -6.50
CA GLU A 27 -0.44 16.92 -7.35
C GLU A 27 -0.05 15.47 -7.70
N PHE A 28 -0.49 14.50 -6.88
CA PHE A 28 -0.31 13.08 -7.17
C PHE A 28 -1.23 12.66 -8.31
N GLU A 29 -0.66 11.96 -9.30
CA GLU A 29 -1.43 11.42 -10.41
C GLU A 29 -2.37 10.30 -9.91
N SER A 30 -3.56 10.23 -10.47
CA SER A 30 -4.52 9.15 -10.28
C SER A 30 -5.25 8.87 -11.59
N LEU A 31 -5.26 7.61 -12.02
CA LEU A 31 -6.00 7.13 -13.18
C LEU A 31 -7.32 6.45 -12.78
N ALA A 32 -7.65 6.40 -11.48
CA ALA A 32 -8.95 5.99 -11.00
C ALA A 32 -10.04 6.97 -11.48
N ASP A 33 -11.27 6.50 -11.53
CA ASP A 33 -12.39 7.34 -11.99
C ASP A 33 -12.65 8.47 -10.98
N SER A 34 -12.36 9.69 -11.39
CA SER A 34 -12.56 10.89 -10.56
C SER A 34 -14.03 11.15 -10.20
N SER A 35 -14.98 10.57 -10.95
CA SER A 35 -16.41 10.68 -10.63
C SER A 35 -16.80 9.91 -9.37
N LEU A 36 -15.93 9.03 -8.87
CA LEU A 36 -16.12 8.28 -7.64
C LEU A 36 -15.86 9.13 -6.37
N GLY A 37 -15.43 10.39 -6.49
CA GLY A 37 -15.25 11.28 -5.33
C GLY A 37 -14.13 10.84 -4.38
N ILE A 38 -13.06 10.28 -4.93
CA ILE A 38 -11.85 9.88 -4.19
C ILE A 38 -10.85 11.02 -4.08
N ASN A 39 -9.82 10.82 -3.24
CA ASN A 39 -8.71 11.78 -3.04
C ASN A 39 -9.22 13.16 -2.57
N ASP A 40 -10.31 13.19 -1.82
CA ASP A 40 -10.96 14.41 -1.34
C ASP A 40 -10.57 14.69 0.11
N PRO A 41 -9.78 15.76 0.39
CA PRO A 41 -9.44 16.17 1.74
C PRO A 41 -10.63 16.58 2.60
N SER A 42 -11.77 16.88 1.99
CA SER A 42 -13.00 17.26 2.70
C SER A 42 -13.90 16.07 3.02
N CYS A 43 -13.53 14.85 2.61
CA CYS A 43 -14.29 13.67 2.93
C CYS A 43 -14.32 13.42 4.44
N GLU A 44 -15.51 13.29 5.00
CA GLU A 44 -15.73 12.94 6.40
C GLU A 44 -16.23 11.49 6.50
N PRO A 45 -15.48 10.57 7.15
CA PRO A 45 -15.91 9.19 7.27
C PRO A 45 -17.18 9.08 8.12
N SER A 46 -18.17 8.34 7.62
CA SER A 46 -19.47 8.17 8.29
C SER A 46 -19.67 6.78 8.89
N GLY A 47 -18.85 5.79 8.49
CA GLY A 47 -18.88 4.41 8.97
C GLY A 47 -18.12 4.16 10.28
N GLU A 48 -17.83 2.90 10.57
CA GLU A 48 -17.03 2.48 11.72
C GLU A 48 -15.54 2.76 11.53
N VAL A 49 -15.06 2.63 10.30
CA VAL A 49 -13.66 2.92 9.91
C VAL A 49 -13.49 4.43 9.76
N ARG A 50 -12.68 5.02 10.61
CA ARG A 50 -12.49 6.48 10.69
C ARG A 50 -11.24 6.97 9.98
N GLU A 51 -10.23 6.14 9.92
CA GLU A 51 -8.98 6.46 9.24
C GLU A 51 -9.14 6.36 7.73
N PRO A 52 -8.52 7.26 6.95
CA PRO A 52 -8.58 7.20 5.48
C PRO A 52 -7.99 5.89 4.95
N VAL A 53 -8.60 5.36 3.89
CA VAL A 53 -8.15 4.14 3.21
C VAL A 53 -7.32 4.51 2.00
N VAL A 54 -6.05 4.09 1.98
CA VAL A 54 -5.12 4.31 0.86
C VAL A 54 -4.95 3.00 0.09
N LEU A 55 -5.22 3.05 -1.21
CA LEU A 55 -5.20 1.91 -2.12
C LEU A 55 -3.92 1.92 -2.98
N LEU A 56 -3.16 0.83 -2.94
CA LEU A 56 -1.86 0.66 -3.62
C LEU A 56 -1.98 -0.42 -4.69
N HIS A 57 -1.88 -0.05 -5.97
CA HIS A 57 -2.03 -0.97 -7.10
C HIS A 57 -0.82 -1.88 -7.33
N GLY A 58 -0.92 -2.82 -8.27
CA GLY A 58 0.14 -3.78 -8.61
C GLY A 58 1.09 -3.30 -9.72
N THR A 59 2.10 -4.13 -10.02
CA THR A 59 3.10 -3.89 -11.10
C THR A 59 2.44 -3.78 -12.46
N SER A 60 2.82 -2.77 -13.24
CA SER A 60 2.30 -2.48 -14.60
C SER A 60 0.80 -2.18 -14.65
N ASP A 61 0.18 -2.01 -13.50
CA ASP A 61 -1.21 -1.59 -13.31
C ASP A 61 -1.27 -0.09 -12.95
N ASN A 62 -2.38 0.41 -12.49
CA ASN A 62 -2.60 1.78 -12.04
C ASN A 62 -3.81 1.86 -11.10
N SER A 63 -4.07 3.04 -10.54
CA SER A 63 -5.16 3.27 -9.59
C SER A 63 -6.56 2.91 -10.10
N SER A 64 -6.79 2.85 -11.43
CA SER A 64 -8.11 2.44 -11.98
C SER A 64 -8.47 0.98 -11.71
N THR A 65 -7.53 0.15 -11.24
CA THR A 65 -7.82 -1.22 -10.81
C THR A 65 -8.83 -1.26 -9.66
N TRP A 66 -8.94 -0.18 -8.92
CA TRP A 66 -9.78 -0.04 -7.74
C TRP A 66 -11.20 0.46 -8.01
N ASN A 67 -11.54 0.76 -9.28
CA ASN A 67 -12.82 1.38 -9.62
C ASN A 67 -14.05 0.56 -9.17
N GLU A 68 -13.91 -0.77 -9.02
CA GLU A 68 -14.98 -1.63 -8.52
C GLU A 68 -14.99 -1.74 -6.98
N LEU A 69 -13.82 -1.69 -6.34
CA LEU A 69 -13.72 -1.74 -4.87
C LEU A 69 -14.10 -0.39 -4.23
N ILE A 70 -13.77 0.73 -4.85
CA ILE A 70 -14.01 2.07 -4.29
C ILE A 70 -15.47 2.28 -3.86
N PRO A 71 -16.49 2.02 -4.71
CA PRO A 71 -17.87 2.15 -4.30
C PRO A 71 -18.22 1.29 -3.08
N VAL A 72 -17.73 0.06 -3.03
CA VAL A 72 -17.95 -0.87 -1.91
C VAL A 72 -17.45 -0.28 -0.59
N LEU A 73 -16.26 0.33 -0.59
CA LEU A 73 -15.70 0.98 0.60
C LEU A 73 -16.47 2.24 0.99
N GLN A 74 -16.95 2.99 -0.01
CA GLN A 74 -17.71 4.22 0.21
C GLN A 74 -19.12 3.94 0.76
N GLU A 75 -19.76 2.84 0.39
CA GLU A 75 -21.03 2.42 0.97
C GLU A 75 -20.92 2.15 2.47
N GLU A 76 -19.74 1.68 2.91
CA GLU A 76 -19.40 1.52 4.33
C GLU A 76 -18.97 2.85 5.00
N GLY A 77 -19.08 3.98 4.29
CA GLY A 77 -18.78 5.32 4.79
C GLY A 77 -17.30 5.62 4.93
N MET A 78 -16.43 4.92 4.19
CA MET A 78 -14.97 5.13 4.22
C MET A 78 -14.54 6.24 3.26
N CYS A 79 -13.54 7.03 3.65
CA CYS A 79 -12.86 7.99 2.78
C CYS A 79 -11.71 7.31 2.05
N VAL A 80 -11.75 7.28 0.72
CA VAL A 80 -10.85 6.47 -0.12
C VAL A 80 -9.87 7.35 -0.89
N TRP A 81 -8.60 6.91 -0.88
CA TRP A 81 -7.49 7.54 -1.59
C TRP A 81 -6.82 6.51 -2.50
N ALA A 82 -6.64 6.85 -3.76
CA ALA A 82 -5.99 5.99 -4.74
C ALA A 82 -5.12 6.83 -5.66
N PHE A 83 -3.81 6.69 -5.55
CA PHE A 83 -2.83 7.37 -6.37
C PHE A 83 -2.06 6.38 -7.24
N ASP A 84 -1.52 6.87 -8.33
CA ASP A 84 -0.52 6.16 -9.12
C ASP A 84 0.88 6.37 -8.53
N TYR A 85 1.78 5.44 -8.77
CA TYR A 85 3.16 5.52 -8.34
C TYR A 85 4.11 4.74 -9.26
N GLY A 86 5.39 5.02 -9.18
CA GLY A 86 6.42 4.23 -9.84
C GLY A 86 6.36 4.28 -11.37
N ALA A 87 6.16 5.48 -11.95
CA ALA A 87 6.06 5.68 -13.40
C ALA A 87 7.40 5.75 -14.12
N ASP A 88 8.47 6.13 -13.41
CA ASP A 88 9.75 6.48 -14.01
C ASP A 88 10.65 5.27 -14.26
N ASP A 89 10.43 4.59 -15.38
CA ASP A 89 11.38 3.61 -15.93
C ASP A 89 11.28 3.58 -17.46
N VAL A 90 12.33 3.16 -18.12
CA VAL A 90 12.37 2.96 -19.58
C VAL A 90 12.26 1.46 -19.86
N THR A 91 11.04 1.02 -20.10
CA THR A 91 10.73 -0.40 -20.29
C THR A 91 9.79 -0.63 -21.48
N LEU A 92 9.66 -1.89 -21.89
CA LEU A 92 8.66 -2.28 -22.89
C LEU A 92 7.22 -1.98 -22.42
N GLN A 93 6.99 -1.97 -21.11
CA GLN A 93 5.68 -1.67 -20.52
C GLN A 93 5.24 -0.22 -20.77
N ASN A 94 6.19 0.71 -21.00
CA ASN A 94 5.85 2.08 -21.40
C ASN A 94 5.14 2.19 -22.78
N ALA A 95 5.07 1.08 -23.54
CA ALA A 95 4.20 1.03 -24.71
C ALA A 95 2.71 1.17 -24.32
N ASN A 96 2.35 0.84 -23.08
CA ASN A 96 1.10 1.21 -22.44
C ASN A 96 1.34 2.44 -21.54
N PRO A 97 0.86 3.64 -21.91
CA PRO A 97 1.08 4.86 -21.11
C PRO A 97 0.39 4.84 -19.75
N ARG A 98 -0.51 3.88 -19.53
CA ARG A 98 -1.20 3.66 -18.25
C ARG A 98 -0.44 2.70 -17.31
N ALA A 99 0.64 2.07 -17.77
CA ALA A 99 1.44 1.19 -16.91
C ALA A 99 2.21 2.01 -15.87
N LYS A 100 1.96 1.73 -14.61
CA LYS A 100 2.58 2.33 -13.43
C LYS A 100 3.22 1.23 -12.57
N ALA A 101 3.84 1.58 -11.45
CA ALA A 101 4.56 0.63 -10.58
C ALA A 101 5.62 -0.19 -11.35
N ILE A 102 6.36 0.45 -12.26
CA ILE A 102 7.43 -0.13 -13.07
C ILE A 102 8.82 0.38 -12.65
N ALA A 103 8.90 1.50 -11.94
CA ALA A 103 10.13 2.05 -11.40
C ALA A 103 10.77 1.11 -10.33
N GLY A 104 11.98 1.42 -9.89
CA GLY A 104 12.62 0.68 -8.82
C GLY A 104 11.79 0.67 -7.53
N LEU A 105 11.79 -0.46 -6.80
CA LEU A 105 10.97 -0.62 -5.59
C LEU A 105 11.31 0.41 -4.51
N ASP A 106 12.59 0.79 -4.36
CA ASP A 106 13.00 1.86 -3.42
C ASP A 106 12.46 3.24 -3.81
N GLU A 107 12.32 3.50 -5.10
CA GLU A 107 11.77 4.74 -5.64
C GLU A 107 10.25 4.78 -5.42
N SER A 108 9.56 3.72 -5.82
CA SER A 108 8.13 3.53 -5.57
C SER A 108 7.77 3.60 -4.09
N ALA A 109 8.59 2.98 -3.22
CA ALA A 109 8.36 3.00 -1.78
C ALA A 109 8.45 4.41 -1.18
N ARG A 110 9.39 5.25 -1.66
CA ARG A 110 9.51 6.66 -1.22
C ARG A 110 8.34 7.50 -1.69
N GLU A 111 7.87 7.28 -2.92
CA GLU A 111 6.70 7.96 -3.46
C GLU A 111 5.45 7.61 -2.65
N ILE A 112 5.21 6.32 -2.40
CA ILE A 112 4.10 5.83 -1.57
C ILE A 112 4.16 6.41 -0.15
N ALA A 113 5.33 6.44 0.47
CA ALA A 113 5.48 7.04 1.80
C ALA A 113 5.07 8.52 1.80
N GLY A 114 5.49 9.28 0.77
CA GLY A 114 5.06 10.66 0.59
C GLY A 114 3.55 10.82 0.36
N GLN A 115 2.92 9.92 -0.38
CA GLN A 115 1.47 9.88 -0.58
C GLN A 115 0.73 9.61 0.73
N ILE A 116 1.20 8.65 1.53
CA ILE A 116 0.60 8.33 2.85
C ILE A 116 0.74 9.53 3.81
N ASP A 117 1.92 10.15 3.86
CA ASP A 117 2.15 11.32 4.72
C ASP A 117 1.26 12.50 4.30
N TYR A 118 1.10 12.73 2.99
CA TYR A 118 0.17 13.73 2.47
C TYR A 118 -1.28 13.45 2.92
N VAL A 119 -1.77 12.22 2.77
CA VAL A 119 -3.13 11.85 3.19
C VAL A 119 -3.32 12.12 4.68
N ARG A 120 -2.36 11.73 5.51
CA ARG A 120 -2.41 11.99 6.96
C ARG A 120 -2.43 13.49 7.28
N GLU A 121 -1.61 14.28 6.60
CA GLU A 121 -1.53 15.72 6.79
C GLU A 121 -2.85 16.42 6.41
N VAL A 122 -3.39 16.15 5.22
CA VAL A 122 -4.58 16.86 4.72
C VAL A 122 -5.88 16.43 5.41
N THR A 123 -5.94 15.19 5.91
CA THR A 123 -7.10 14.69 6.67
C THR A 123 -6.98 14.96 8.18
N GLY A 124 -5.78 15.29 8.65
CA GLY A 124 -5.51 15.41 10.08
C GLY A 124 -5.54 14.09 10.84
N SER A 125 -5.47 12.95 10.13
CA SER A 125 -5.48 11.63 10.74
C SER A 125 -4.07 11.19 11.14
N ASP A 126 -3.90 10.70 12.37
CA ASP A 126 -2.62 10.14 12.81
C ASP A 126 -2.27 8.83 12.10
N LYS A 127 -3.28 8.11 11.61
CA LYS A 127 -3.13 6.80 10.96
C LYS A 127 -3.91 6.72 9.65
N VAL A 128 -3.55 5.73 8.84
CA VAL A 128 -4.26 5.31 7.64
C VAL A 128 -4.57 3.82 7.68
N ASN A 129 -5.52 3.39 6.87
CA ASN A 129 -5.69 2.00 6.49
C ASN A 129 -5.05 1.80 5.11
N LEU A 130 -4.30 0.72 4.94
CA LEU A 130 -3.63 0.39 3.69
C LEU A 130 -4.26 -0.85 3.06
N VAL A 131 -4.60 -0.77 1.78
CA VAL A 131 -5.01 -1.92 0.97
C VAL A 131 -4.08 -1.99 -0.23
N GLY A 132 -3.40 -3.11 -0.43
CA GLY A 132 -2.42 -3.22 -1.51
C GLY A 132 -2.54 -4.52 -2.28
N HIS A 133 -2.59 -4.43 -3.61
CA HIS A 133 -2.56 -5.59 -4.50
C HIS A 133 -1.14 -5.86 -5.01
N SER A 134 -0.74 -7.13 -5.00
CA SER A 134 0.53 -7.55 -5.62
C SER A 134 1.73 -6.76 -5.05
N GLN A 135 2.44 -5.98 -5.88
CA GLN A 135 3.49 -5.05 -5.47
C GLN A 135 2.98 -4.03 -4.41
N GLY A 136 1.72 -3.58 -4.48
CA GLY A 136 1.13 -2.71 -3.47
C GLY A 136 1.12 -3.37 -2.09
N GLY A 137 0.83 -4.67 -2.01
CA GLY A 137 0.95 -5.46 -0.78
C GLY A 137 2.39 -5.53 -0.27
N LEU A 138 3.38 -5.73 -1.17
CA LEU A 138 4.80 -5.67 -0.82
C LEU A 138 5.16 -4.31 -0.22
N HIS A 139 4.63 -3.21 -0.79
CA HIS A 139 4.91 -1.87 -0.27
C HIS A 139 4.28 -1.60 1.10
N ILE A 140 3.17 -2.26 1.46
CA ILE A 140 2.66 -2.24 2.85
C ILE A 140 3.73 -2.79 3.81
N LYS A 141 4.34 -3.95 3.49
CA LYS A 141 5.43 -4.51 4.28
C LYS A 141 6.65 -3.58 4.28
N THR A 142 7.00 -3.00 3.14
CA THR A 142 8.11 -2.03 3.04
C THR A 142 7.87 -0.81 3.93
N TYR A 143 6.67 -0.23 3.89
CA TYR A 143 6.31 0.94 4.71
C TYR A 143 6.34 0.62 6.21
N THR A 144 5.73 -0.49 6.60
CA THR A 144 5.63 -0.85 8.02
C THR A 144 6.94 -1.36 8.62
N GLN A 145 7.76 -2.10 7.85
CA GLN A 145 8.95 -2.76 8.36
C GLN A 145 10.26 -2.06 7.97
N MET A 146 10.45 -1.75 6.68
CA MET A 146 11.71 -1.15 6.23
C MET A 146 11.80 0.32 6.63
N TYR A 147 10.69 1.06 6.60
CA TYR A 147 10.62 2.46 7.06
C TYR A 147 10.23 2.57 8.54
N GLY A 148 9.82 1.48 9.17
CA GLY A 148 9.44 1.46 10.58
C GLY A 148 8.20 2.28 10.92
N SER A 149 7.31 2.49 9.94
CA SER A 149 6.14 3.37 10.04
C SER A 149 4.84 2.64 10.44
N ALA A 150 4.95 1.46 11.08
CA ALA A 150 3.79 0.66 11.50
C ALA A 150 2.84 1.43 12.44
N GLU A 151 3.35 2.35 13.26
CA GLU A 151 2.55 3.19 14.16
C GLU A 151 1.55 4.09 13.44
N HIS A 152 1.75 4.36 12.14
CA HIS A 152 0.88 5.16 11.30
C HIS A 152 -0.17 4.34 10.54
N VAL A 153 -0.29 3.04 10.84
CA VAL A 153 -1.23 2.15 10.18
C VAL A 153 -2.19 1.56 11.21
N SER A 154 -3.50 1.55 10.90
CA SER A 154 -4.51 0.86 11.69
C SER A 154 -4.75 -0.54 11.15
N HIS A 155 -5.11 -0.66 9.87
CA HIS A 155 -5.30 -1.93 9.18
C HIS A 155 -4.39 -2.01 7.96
N ALA A 156 -3.80 -3.17 7.74
CA ALA A 156 -2.89 -3.47 6.64
C ALA A 156 -3.42 -4.70 5.88
N VAL A 157 -4.06 -4.47 4.73
CA VAL A 157 -4.70 -5.51 3.93
C VAL A 157 -3.91 -5.75 2.65
N ALA A 158 -3.27 -6.90 2.51
CA ALA A 158 -2.55 -7.30 1.31
C ALA A 158 -3.38 -8.30 0.49
N ILE A 159 -3.52 -8.07 -0.80
CA ILE A 159 -4.26 -8.89 -1.76
C ILE A 159 -3.28 -9.49 -2.74
N GLY A 160 -3.06 -10.80 -2.73
CA GLY A 160 -2.05 -11.46 -3.57
C GLY A 160 -0.67 -10.79 -3.44
N GLY A 161 -0.34 -10.30 -2.23
CA GLY A 161 0.86 -9.51 -1.99
C GLY A 161 2.14 -10.29 -2.20
N ASN A 162 3.08 -9.74 -2.96
CA ASN A 162 4.40 -10.35 -3.16
C ASN A 162 5.31 -10.10 -1.96
N LEU A 163 4.93 -10.61 -0.78
CA LEU A 163 5.53 -10.26 0.51
C LEU A 163 6.92 -10.86 0.72
N HIS A 164 7.25 -11.95 0.01
CA HIS A 164 8.52 -12.69 0.14
C HIS A 164 9.24 -12.89 -1.20
N GLY A 165 8.80 -12.21 -2.25
CA GLY A 165 9.25 -12.41 -3.62
C GLY A 165 8.47 -13.51 -4.33
N THR A 166 8.66 -13.60 -5.65
CA THR A 166 7.97 -14.60 -6.47
C THR A 166 8.96 -15.41 -7.30
N THR A 167 8.63 -16.70 -7.51
CA THR A 167 9.30 -17.55 -8.48
C THR A 167 8.72 -17.38 -9.89
N LEU A 168 7.62 -16.61 -10.04
CA LEU A 168 6.88 -16.47 -11.30
C LEU A 168 6.57 -17.84 -11.93
N ASN A 169 6.10 -18.77 -11.13
CA ASN A 169 5.85 -20.16 -11.51
C ASN A 169 7.06 -20.83 -12.22
N GLY A 170 8.27 -20.59 -11.70
CA GLY A 170 9.53 -21.10 -12.24
C GLY A 170 10.19 -20.22 -13.31
N MET A 171 9.51 -19.19 -13.82
CA MET A 171 10.13 -18.24 -14.78
C MET A 171 11.19 -17.35 -14.13
N GLY A 172 11.18 -17.21 -12.80
CA GLY A 172 12.17 -16.42 -12.05
C GLY A 172 13.60 -16.86 -12.30
N GLU A 173 13.87 -18.18 -12.46
CA GLU A 173 15.22 -18.67 -12.80
C GLU A 173 15.67 -18.25 -14.20
N VAL A 174 14.75 -18.20 -15.16
CA VAL A 174 15.05 -17.74 -16.53
C VAL A 174 15.36 -16.26 -16.51
N LEU A 175 14.58 -15.48 -15.78
CA LEU A 175 14.80 -14.05 -15.60
C LEU A 175 16.13 -13.78 -14.87
N ALA A 176 16.47 -14.54 -13.83
CA ALA A 176 17.74 -14.42 -13.13
C ALA A 176 18.96 -14.66 -14.04
N LYS A 177 18.90 -15.68 -14.91
CA LYS A 177 19.95 -15.93 -15.92
C LYS A 177 20.03 -14.79 -16.94
N MET A 178 18.90 -14.22 -17.34
CA MET A 178 18.85 -13.08 -18.26
C MET A 178 19.43 -11.81 -17.59
N ILE A 179 19.11 -11.56 -16.34
CA ILE A 179 19.67 -10.45 -15.55
C ILE A 179 21.19 -10.58 -15.47
N ALA A 180 21.70 -11.77 -15.17
CA ALA A 180 23.15 -12.01 -15.07
C ALA A 180 23.89 -11.82 -16.40
N ALA A 181 23.29 -12.21 -17.52
CA ALA A 181 23.90 -12.14 -18.84
C ALA A 181 23.70 -10.79 -19.55
N MET A 182 22.52 -10.17 -19.39
CA MET A 182 22.09 -8.97 -20.12
C MET A 182 21.22 -8.07 -19.24
N PRO A 183 21.76 -7.43 -18.18
CA PRO A 183 20.94 -6.74 -17.16
C PRO A 183 20.08 -5.61 -17.74
N HIS A 184 20.60 -4.81 -18.66
CA HIS A 184 19.82 -3.73 -19.28
C HIS A 184 18.67 -4.25 -20.14
N PHE A 185 18.85 -5.39 -20.82
CA PHE A 185 17.81 -5.99 -21.62
C PHE A 185 16.73 -6.65 -20.74
N ALA A 186 17.14 -7.31 -19.67
CA ALA A 186 16.22 -7.84 -18.67
C ALA A 186 15.34 -6.74 -18.06
N ARG A 187 15.95 -5.62 -17.66
CA ARG A 187 15.24 -4.45 -17.14
C ARG A 187 14.28 -3.86 -18.17
N PHE A 188 14.71 -3.73 -19.43
CA PHE A 188 13.83 -3.24 -20.50
C PHE A 188 12.60 -4.14 -20.70
N LEU A 189 12.73 -5.47 -20.59
CA LEU A 189 11.62 -6.40 -20.77
C LEU A 189 10.70 -6.47 -19.54
N ALA A 190 11.29 -6.56 -18.34
CA ALA A 190 10.57 -6.89 -17.12
C ALA A 190 10.38 -5.70 -16.16
N SER A 191 10.89 -4.51 -16.48
CA SER A 191 11.02 -3.34 -15.61
C SER A 191 11.97 -3.52 -14.41
N SER A 192 12.34 -2.41 -13.77
CA SER A 192 13.10 -2.44 -12.51
C SER A 192 12.29 -3.13 -11.42
N ALA A 193 11.01 -2.74 -11.26
CA ALA A 193 10.12 -3.37 -10.30
C ALA A 193 9.99 -4.88 -10.53
N GLY A 194 9.77 -5.31 -11.77
CA GLY A 194 9.58 -6.73 -12.09
C GLY A 194 10.77 -7.60 -11.73
N ILE A 195 12.01 -7.13 -11.97
CA ILE A 195 13.22 -7.91 -11.62
C ILE A 195 13.51 -7.90 -10.12
N GLN A 196 13.19 -6.80 -9.42
CA GLN A 196 13.45 -6.66 -7.98
C GLN A 196 12.49 -7.47 -7.11
N GLN A 197 11.36 -7.92 -7.64
CA GLN A 197 10.36 -8.74 -6.94
C GLN A 197 10.61 -10.24 -7.00
N VAL A 198 11.60 -10.69 -7.79
CA VAL A 198 11.93 -12.11 -7.91
C VAL A 198 12.67 -12.57 -6.66
N VAL A 199 12.40 -13.81 -6.24
CA VAL A 199 13.14 -14.47 -5.14
C VAL A 199 14.64 -14.42 -5.40
N GLY A 200 15.42 -13.97 -4.40
CA GLY A 200 16.87 -13.81 -4.50
C GLY A 200 17.32 -12.45 -5.08
N ALA A 201 16.39 -11.56 -5.44
CA ALA A 201 16.76 -10.17 -5.72
C ALA A 201 17.17 -9.45 -4.42
N GLU A 202 18.17 -8.57 -4.51
CA GLU A 202 18.74 -7.86 -3.35
C GLU A 202 17.67 -7.12 -2.52
N PHE A 203 16.72 -6.47 -3.19
CA PHE A 203 15.62 -5.80 -2.49
C PHE A 203 14.81 -6.79 -1.64
N MET A 204 14.46 -7.94 -2.21
CA MET A 204 13.71 -8.98 -1.49
C MET A 204 14.51 -9.63 -0.39
N GLU A 205 15.82 -9.83 -0.57
CA GLU A 205 16.69 -10.34 0.49
C GLU A 205 16.74 -9.38 1.68
N ASN A 206 16.88 -8.08 1.42
CA ASN A 206 16.86 -7.04 2.45
C ASN A 206 15.51 -6.96 3.17
N LEU A 207 14.39 -7.00 2.44
CA LEU A 207 13.06 -6.97 3.02
C LEU A 207 12.76 -8.24 3.83
N ASN A 208 13.19 -9.41 3.36
CA ASN A 208 12.99 -10.69 4.03
C ASN A 208 13.91 -10.90 5.25
N ALA A 209 14.95 -10.08 5.40
CA ALA A 209 15.76 -10.04 6.61
C ALA A 209 15.04 -9.32 7.78
N LEU A 210 13.97 -8.60 7.50
CA LEU A 210 13.12 -7.93 8.48
C LEU A 210 11.94 -8.84 8.87
N PRO A 211 11.32 -8.63 10.03
CA PRO A 211 10.06 -9.29 10.38
C PRO A 211 8.96 -8.98 9.35
N ASP A 212 7.97 -9.86 9.23
CA ASP A 212 6.82 -9.61 8.33
C ASP A 212 5.87 -8.56 8.87
N THR A 213 5.81 -8.42 10.18
CA THR A 213 4.80 -7.61 10.89
C THR A 213 5.41 -6.89 12.08
N ALA A 214 4.70 -5.90 12.60
CA ALA A 214 5.01 -5.20 13.84
C ALA A 214 3.76 -5.16 14.73
N PRO A 215 3.88 -5.03 16.06
CA PRO A 215 2.74 -4.76 16.92
C PRO A 215 2.05 -3.44 16.54
N GLY A 216 0.73 -3.41 16.62
CA GLY A 216 -0.08 -2.21 16.39
C GLY A 216 -1.08 -2.36 15.26
N PRO A 217 -0.67 -2.48 14.00
CA PRO A 217 -1.62 -2.71 12.90
C PRO A 217 -2.31 -4.08 12.98
N LEU A 218 -3.54 -4.14 12.48
CA LEU A 218 -4.24 -5.40 12.22
C LEU A 218 -3.94 -5.82 10.78
N TYR A 219 -3.17 -6.90 10.63
CA TYR A 219 -2.75 -7.39 9.32
C TYR A 219 -3.72 -8.43 8.79
N THR A 220 -4.12 -8.28 7.52
CA THR A 220 -4.90 -9.28 6.80
C THR A 220 -4.23 -9.54 5.45
N SER A 221 -3.88 -10.77 5.16
CA SER A 221 -3.36 -11.17 3.86
C SER A 221 -4.33 -12.12 3.17
N ILE A 222 -4.75 -11.75 1.97
CA ILE A 222 -5.74 -12.45 1.15
C ILE A 222 -5.03 -13.00 -0.08
N TYR A 223 -5.16 -14.28 -0.39
CA TYR A 223 -4.54 -14.89 -1.56
C TYR A 223 -5.43 -15.98 -2.17
N SER A 224 -5.15 -16.29 -3.44
CA SER A 224 -5.89 -17.29 -4.21
C SER A 224 -5.01 -18.50 -4.51
N PRO A 225 -5.51 -19.74 -4.41
CA PRO A 225 -4.76 -20.93 -4.84
C PRO A 225 -4.54 -20.96 -6.36
N ALA A 226 -5.32 -20.23 -7.15
CA ALA A 226 -5.16 -20.12 -8.61
C ALA A 226 -4.13 -19.05 -9.04
N ASP A 227 -3.55 -18.32 -8.09
CA ASP A 227 -2.51 -17.33 -8.41
C ASP A 227 -1.23 -18.01 -8.88
N VAL A 228 -0.86 -17.75 -10.14
CA VAL A 228 0.37 -18.25 -10.80
C VAL A 228 1.42 -17.15 -10.98
N THR A 229 1.13 -15.94 -10.52
CA THR A 229 2.03 -14.78 -10.59
C THR A 229 2.86 -14.65 -9.33
N VAL A 230 2.22 -14.66 -8.16
CA VAL A 230 2.91 -14.68 -6.86
C VAL A 230 2.99 -16.12 -6.37
N THR A 231 4.13 -16.73 -6.61
CA THR A 231 4.35 -18.16 -6.30
C THR A 231 5.65 -18.38 -5.52
N PRO A 232 5.66 -19.38 -4.61
CA PRO A 232 4.48 -20.15 -4.15
C PRO A 232 3.43 -19.24 -3.47
N ASN A 233 2.18 -19.68 -3.36
CA ASN A 233 1.11 -18.87 -2.73
C ASN A 233 1.44 -18.48 -1.28
N SER A 234 2.27 -19.27 -0.59
CA SER A 234 2.82 -18.92 0.73
C SER A 234 3.67 -17.65 0.74
N SER A 235 4.11 -17.14 -0.43
CA SER A 235 4.78 -15.83 -0.54
C SER A 235 3.85 -14.66 -0.19
N SER A 236 2.54 -14.89 -0.20
CA SER A 236 1.54 -13.90 0.23
C SER A 236 1.16 -14.02 1.72
N MET A 237 1.66 -15.03 2.44
CA MET A 237 1.33 -15.21 3.86
C MET A 237 2.24 -14.35 4.73
N LEU A 238 1.70 -13.82 5.84
CA LEU A 238 2.43 -13.08 6.86
C LEU A 238 2.68 -13.96 8.08
N THR A 239 3.87 -13.85 8.65
CA THR A 239 4.25 -14.47 9.91
C THR A 239 4.17 -13.43 11.02
N PRO A 240 3.32 -13.63 12.06
CA PRO A 240 3.24 -12.68 13.16
C PRO A 240 4.50 -12.71 14.02
N VAL A 241 4.97 -11.52 14.43
CA VAL A 241 5.86 -11.39 15.59
C VAL A 241 5.05 -11.36 16.88
N ASP A 242 5.71 -11.47 18.03
CA ASP A 242 5.03 -11.35 19.32
C ASP A 242 4.27 -10.02 19.45
N GLY A 243 3.00 -10.10 19.77
CA GLY A 243 2.08 -8.96 19.88
C GLY A 243 1.53 -8.41 18.55
N ALA A 244 1.85 -9.01 17.41
CA ALA A 244 1.23 -8.67 16.13
C ALA A 244 -0.04 -9.52 15.89
N ASP A 245 -1.06 -8.91 15.30
CA ASP A 245 -2.32 -9.55 14.94
C ASP A 245 -2.36 -9.78 13.43
N VAL A 246 -2.46 -11.05 13.02
CA VAL A 246 -2.40 -11.47 11.62
C VAL A 246 -3.50 -12.45 11.29
N VAL A 247 -4.20 -12.21 10.19
CA VAL A 247 -5.12 -13.15 9.55
C VAL A 247 -4.64 -13.41 8.12
N ASN A 248 -4.32 -14.66 7.80
CA ASN A 248 -4.04 -15.11 6.44
C ASN A 248 -5.27 -15.83 5.88
N ILE A 249 -5.75 -15.43 4.72
CA ILE A 249 -6.99 -15.91 4.10
C ILE A 249 -6.68 -16.56 2.76
N ASP A 250 -6.84 -17.88 2.68
CA ASP A 250 -6.94 -18.60 1.42
C ASP A 250 -8.39 -18.53 0.91
N LEU A 251 -8.60 -17.81 -0.21
CA LEU A 251 -9.94 -17.61 -0.79
C LEU A 251 -10.58 -18.93 -1.23
N GLY A 252 -9.78 -19.88 -1.72
CA GLY A 252 -10.27 -21.18 -2.13
C GLY A 252 -10.77 -22.00 -0.94
N GLU A 253 -10.00 -22.03 0.15
CA GLU A 253 -10.36 -22.75 1.35
C GLU A 253 -11.53 -22.10 2.10
N LEU A 254 -11.53 -20.76 2.20
CA LEU A 254 -12.52 -20.03 3.00
C LEU A 254 -13.84 -19.84 2.26
N CYS A 255 -13.79 -19.34 1.02
CA CYS A 255 -14.96 -18.90 0.24
C CYS A 255 -15.24 -19.74 -1.00
N GLY A 256 -14.38 -20.71 -1.35
CA GLY A 256 -14.48 -21.48 -2.59
C GLY A 256 -14.22 -20.65 -3.85
N ALA A 257 -13.53 -19.50 -3.72
CA ALA A 257 -13.20 -18.58 -4.80
C ALA A 257 -11.73 -18.73 -5.22
N GLU A 258 -11.49 -18.83 -6.51
CA GLU A 258 -10.17 -19.04 -7.09
C GLU A 258 -9.88 -18.04 -8.21
N PRO A 259 -9.93 -16.71 -7.94
CA PRO A 259 -9.60 -15.70 -8.94
C PRO A 259 -8.13 -15.79 -9.36
N LEU A 260 -7.85 -15.46 -10.62
CA LEU A 260 -6.49 -15.30 -11.10
C LEU A 260 -5.88 -14.01 -10.50
N HIS A 261 -4.55 -13.92 -10.45
CA HIS A 261 -3.84 -12.79 -9.87
C HIS A 261 -4.35 -11.40 -10.31
N PRO A 262 -4.54 -11.09 -11.61
CA PRO A 262 -5.01 -9.77 -12.04
C PRO A 262 -6.48 -9.51 -11.72
N ASP A 263 -7.26 -10.55 -11.42
CA ASP A 263 -8.69 -10.45 -11.13
C ASP A 263 -8.96 -10.25 -9.62
N LEU A 264 -7.97 -10.54 -8.76
CA LEU A 264 -8.10 -10.42 -7.31
C LEU A 264 -8.72 -9.09 -6.84
N PRO A 265 -8.30 -7.90 -7.33
CA PRO A 265 -8.88 -6.63 -6.86
C PRO A 265 -10.36 -6.44 -7.20
N ARG A 266 -10.89 -7.20 -8.16
CA ARG A 266 -12.26 -7.07 -8.70
C ARG A 266 -13.15 -8.26 -8.34
N ASP A 267 -12.58 -9.31 -7.76
CA ASP A 267 -13.33 -10.49 -7.35
C ASP A 267 -14.22 -10.17 -6.15
N PRO A 268 -15.53 -10.48 -6.18
CA PRO A 268 -16.46 -10.14 -5.09
C PRO A 268 -16.08 -10.76 -3.75
N MET A 269 -15.56 -12.00 -3.73
CA MET A 269 -15.14 -12.63 -2.48
C MET A 269 -13.88 -11.96 -1.93
N THR A 270 -12.96 -11.55 -2.81
CA THR A 270 -11.79 -10.75 -2.41
C THR A 270 -12.23 -9.42 -1.80
N MET A 271 -13.15 -8.69 -2.45
CA MET A 271 -13.67 -7.41 -1.93
C MET A 271 -14.34 -7.58 -0.56
N SER A 272 -15.10 -8.66 -0.37
CA SER A 272 -15.68 -9.02 0.93
C SER A 272 -14.61 -9.22 2.00
N GLN A 273 -13.52 -9.91 1.67
CA GLN A 273 -12.41 -10.11 2.63
C GLN A 273 -11.60 -8.84 2.87
N VAL A 274 -11.57 -7.89 1.92
CA VAL A 274 -11.00 -6.55 2.15
C VAL A 274 -11.84 -5.79 3.17
N LEU A 275 -13.17 -5.80 3.04
CA LEU A 275 -14.07 -5.21 4.04
C LEU A 275 -13.85 -5.83 5.42
N PHE A 276 -13.82 -7.17 5.51
CA PHE A 276 -13.48 -7.85 6.75
C PHE A 276 -12.14 -7.36 7.30
N GLY A 277 -11.08 -7.31 6.47
CA GLY A 277 -9.75 -6.87 6.89
C GLY A 277 -9.69 -5.43 7.40
N LEU A 278 -10.57 -4.55 6.92
CA LEU A 278 -10.66 -3.14 7.32
C LEU A 278 -11.56 -2.91 8.55
N THR A 279 -12.50 -3.84 8.83
CA THR A 279 -13.49 -3.68 9.90
C THR A 279 -13.31 -4.63 11.07
N ARG A 280 -12.45 -5.66 10.94
CA ARG A 280 -12.24 -6.63 11.99
C ARG A 280 -11.65 -6.03 13.26
N GLU A 281 -12.01 -6.60 14.40
CA GLU A 281 -11.37 -6.30 15.68
C GLU A 281 -10.12 -7.17 15.92
N ALA A 282 -9.30 -6.74 16.87
CA ALA A 282 -8.13 -7.53 17.29
C ALA A 282 -8.54 -8.92 17.79
N GLY A 283 -7.86 -9.95 17.31
CA GLY A 283 -8.15 -11.35 17.61
C GLY A 283 -9.33 -11.94 16.83
N GLN A 284 -9.99 -11.19 15.98
CA GLN A 284 -11.06 -11.68 15.13
C GLN A 284 -10.48 -12.35 13.88
N GLY A 285 -10.83 -13.62 13.67
CA GLY A 285 -10.52 -14.39 12.45
C GLY A 285 -11.63 -14.30 11.41
N ALA A 286 -11.31 -14.55 10.14
CA ALA A 286 -12.28 -14.72 9.08
C ALA A 286 -12.96 -16.11 9.19
N ASP A 287 -14.22 -16.18 8.83
CA ASP A 287 -14.98 -17.41 8.69
C ASP A 287 -15.87 -17.39 7.43
N SER A 288 -16.60 -18.44 7.12
CA SER A 288 -17.46 -18.51 5.94
C SER A 288 -18.59 -17.46 5.95
N GLY A 289 -18.91 -16.88 7.09
CA GLY A 289 -19.90 -15.80 7.21
C GLY A 289 -19.37 -14.47 6.64
N THR A 290 -18.05 -14.33 6.48
CA THR A 290 -17.44 -13.17 5.83
C THR A 290 -17.41 -13.28 4.30
N CYS A 291 -17.80 -14.42 3.71
CA CYS A 291 -17.84 -14.65 2.26
C CYS A 291 -19.18 -14.19 1.69
N VAL A 292 -19.44 -12.89 1.71
CA VAL A 292 -20.70 -12.30 1.23
C VAL A 292 -20.39 -11.36 0.07
N GLU A 293 -21.00 -11.59 -1.11
CA GLU A 293 -20.84 -10.65 -2.23
C GLU A 293 -21.30 -9.25 -1.81
N PRO A 294 -20.45 -8.22 -1.93
CA PRO A 294 -20.89 -6.86 -1.71
C PRO A 294 -22.02 -6.51 -2.69
N MET A 295 -23.14 -6.01 -2.18
CA MET A 295 -24.21 -5.51 -3.02
C MET A 295 -23.88 -4.06 -3.37
N LEU A 296 -23.73 -3.76 -4.64
CA LEU A 296 -23.70 -2.40 -5.15
C LEU A 296 -25.14 -2.03 -5.52
N ASP A 297 -25.71 -1.03 -4.84
CA ASP A 297 -27.04 -0.48 -5.15
C ASP A 297 -27.04 0.40 -6.42
#